data_b20d25fd83170e034e3b18c53ad3c3b0
#
_entry.id   b20d25fd83170e034e3b18c53ad3c3b0
#
_cell.length_a   1.000
_cell.length_b   1.000
_cell.length_c   1.000
_cell.angle_alpha   90.00
_cell.angle_beta   90.00
_cell.angle_gamma   90.00
#
_symmetry.space_group_name_H-M   'P 1'
#
loop_
_entity.id
_entity.type
_entity.pdbx_description
1 polymer ?
#
loop_
_entity_poly.entity_id
_entity_poly.type
_entity_poly.pdbx_seq_one_letter_code
_entity_poly.pdbx_strand_id
1 'polypeptide(L)'
;ESPPDRVNYGALYQKRYPVLRKAALRLLSQPNASFDAFCNENGWWLDDYALFMALKDAENGRPSWEWEAPIRRREEGALAAALENYAQQIAVWKVYQYLFFRQWDALKAYVNGLGIQIIGDLPIYVSRDSVDVWATPSLFQLDENGNPVDVAGCPPDGFSATGQLWGNPLYDWDHMAQDGYSWWMGRIEYLCKVYDVLRIDHFRAFDEYYAIPFGSADASPGRWRTGPGKNFFRILKEKLGELPIIAEDLGFVTDSVRELLRDSGCPGMKVLQFAFDSRDSGGPNYIPHNYPTHCVAYIGTHDNDTAAGWMTSAAPGDVEEAVRYLNLTPEEGYHWGLMRGLWSSVAELTVVQAQDLLGLGSESRMNTPSTMETNWQWRSLPGAFDDQLAQKLYRSMVRYGRIKE
;
A
#
# COMPACT_ATOMS: atom_id res chain seq x y z
N GLU A 1 -14.93 10.24 -23.24
CA GLU A 1 -15.47 9.55 -22.05
C GLU A 1 -14.55 8.41 -21.70
N SER A 2 -14.34 8.17 -20.41
CA SER A 2 -13.56 7.01 -19.97
C SER A 2 -14.43 5.75 -20.14
N PRO A 3 -13.82 4.57 -20.47
CA PRO A 3 -14.52 3.30 -20.39
C PRO A 3 -15.13 3.13 -18.98
N PRO A 4 -16.33 2.55 -18.85
CA PRO A 4 -17.01 2.45 -17.55
C PRO A 4 -16.30 1.52 -16.57
N ASP A 5 -15.49 0.58 -17.06
CA ASP A 5 -14.73 -0.42 -16.33
C ASP A 5 -13.28 -0.01 -16.02
N ARG A 6 -12.86 1.20 -16.44
CA ARG A 6 -11.50 1.68 -16.25
C ARG A 6 -11.42 3.15 -15.84
N VAL A 7 -10.45 3.47 -15.00
CA VAL A 7 -10.10 4.83 -14.63
C VAL A 7 -9.16 5.43 -15.70
N ASN A 8 -9.53 6.58 -16.23
CA ASN A 8 -8.64 7.39 -17.07
C ASN A 8 -8.03 8.52 -16.22
N TYR A 9 -6.85 8.29 -15.68
CA TYR A 9 -6.17 9.27 -14.83
C TYR A 9 -5.86 10.58 -15.54
N GLY A 10 -5.45 10.55 -16.82
CA GLY A 10 -5.21 11.75 -17.60
C GLY A 10 -6.45 12.65 -17.71
N ALA A 11 -7.61 12.03 -17.96
CA ALA A 11 -8.88 12.77 -17.98
C ALA A 11 -9.28 13.31 -16.60
N LEU A 12 -8.95 12.61 -15.51
CA LEU A 12 -9.17 13.11 -14.15
C LEU A 12 -8.34 14.37 -13.90
N TYR A 13 -7.05 14.35 -14.21
CA TYR A 13 -6.17 15.52 -14.07
C TYR A 13 -6.69 16.71 -14.90
N GLN A 14 -6.99 16.48 -16.17
CA GLN A 14 -7.40 17.56 -17.07
C GLN A 14 -8.78 18.16 -16.75
N LYS A 15 -9.75 17.32 -16.30
CA LYS A 15 -11.15 17.75 -16.15
C LYS A 15 -11.55 17.99 -14.71
N ARG A 16 -11.09 17.18 -13.77
CA ARG A 16 -11.51 17.23 -12.37
C ARG A 16 -10.78 18.32 -11.59
N TYR A 17 -9.46 18.45 -11.75
CA TYR A 17 -8.69 19.47 -11.01
C TYR A 17 -9.16 20.91 -11.26
N PRO A 18 -9.49 21.35 -12.49
CA PRO A 18 -10.08 22.67 -12.70
C PRO A 18 -11.40 22.90 -11.93
N VAL A 19 -12.22 21.87 -11.78
CA VAL A 19 -13.47 21.97 -11.00
C VAL A 19 -13.18 22.04 -9.51
N LEU A 20 -12.26 21.18 -9.02
CA LEU A 20 -11.82 21.20 -7.62
C LEU A 20 -11.20 22.55 -7.24
N ARG A 21 -10.39 23.14 -8.14
CA ARG A 21 -9.82 24.48 -7.93
C ARG A 21 -10.89 25.56 -7.77
N LYS A 22 -11.93 25.54 -8.61
CA LYS A 22 -13.07 26.46 -8.46
C LYS A 22 -13.80 26.27 -7.13
N ALA A 23 -14.01 25.03 -6.72
CA ALA A 23 -14.62 24.73 -5.43
C ALA A 23 -13.75 25.21 -4.26
N ALA A 24 -12.44 24.99 -4.32
CA ALA A 24 -11.51 25.44 -3.31
C ALA A 24 -11.48 26.98 -3.18
N LEU A 25 -11.36 27.71 -4.29
CA LEU A 25 -11.39 29.17 -4.28
C LEU A 25 -12.72 29.73 -3.72
N ARG A 26 -13.84 29.07 -4.03
CA ARG A 26 -15.13 29.42 -3.45
C ARG A 26 -15.18 29.19 -1.94
N LEU A 27 -14.63 28.08 -1.45
CA LEU A 27 -14.54 27.83 0.00
C LEU A 27 -13.69 28.88 0.69
N LEU A 28 -12.54 29.23 0.12
CA LEU A 28 -11.60 30.22 0.65
C LEU A 28 -12.13 31.66 0.61
N SER A 29 -13.17 31.95 -0.17
CA SER A 29 -13.76 33.29 -0.24
C SER A 29 -14.63 33.68 0.97
N GLN A 30 -14.86 32.75 1.88
CA GLN A 30 -15.65 32.95 3.11
C GLN A 30 -14.97 32.27 4.30
N PRO A 31 -15.10 32.81 5.53
CA PRO A 31 -14.61 32.14 6.73
C PRO A 31 -15.21 30.73 6.87
N ASN A 32 -14.37 29.75 7.23
CA ASN A 32 -14.80 28.37 7.41
C ASN A 32 -14.09 27.75 8.64
N ALA A 33 -14.74 27.82 9.78
CA ALA A 33 -14.17 27.33 11.05
C ALA A 33 -13.80 25.84 11.02
N SER A 34 -14.51 25.01 10.26
CA SER A 34 -14.18 23.58 10.13
C SER A 34 -12.90 23.37 9.31
N PHE A 35 -12.69 24.18 8.28
CA PHE A 35 -11.44 24.16 7.52
C PHE A 35 -10.26 24.66 8.37
N ASP A 36 -10.47 25.72 9.13
CA ASP A 36 -9.42 26.27 10.01
C ASP A 36 -9.03 25.25 11.10
N ALA A 37 -10.02 24.57 11.69
CA ALA A 37 -9.76 23.48 12.65
C ALA A 37 -8.97 22.35 12.03
N PHE A 38 -9.36 21.89 10.82
CA PHE A 38 -8.64 20.86 10.08
C PHE A 38 -7.18 21.26 9.82
N CYS A 39 -6.93 22.49 9.40
CA CYS A 39 -5.57 22.99 9.16
C CYS A 39 -4.74 23.02 10.46
N ASN A 40 -5.34 23.43 11.59
CA ASN A 40 -4.64 23.46 12.87
C ASN A 40 -4.30 22.06 13.39
N GLU A 41 -5.23 21.10 13.28
CA GLU A 41 -5.03 19.72 13.71
C GLU A 41 -3.98 18.98 12.87
N ASN A 42 -3.91 19.28 11.59
CA ASN A 42 -3.09 18.57 10.61
C ASN A 42 -1.85 19.34 10.16
N GLY A 43 -1.57 20.53 10.73
CA GLY A 43 -0.49 21.43 10.31
C GLY A 43 0.89 20.75 10.29
N TRP A 44 1.12 19.78 11.17
CA TRP A 44 2.38 19.06 11.30
C TRP A 44 2.82 18.29 10.03
N TRP A 45 1.88 17.92 9.17
CA TRP A 45 2.15 17.31 7.86
C TRP A 45 1.59 18.14 6.69
N LEU A 46 0.44 18.78 6.90
CA LEU A 46 -0.32 19.46 5.86
C LEU A 46 0.38 20.71 5.34
N ASP A 47 1.11 21.42 6.19
CA ASP A 47 1.79 22.67 5.81
C ASP A 47 2.91 22.40 4.80
N ASP A 48 3.81 21.48 5.10
CA ASP A 48 4.88 21.09 4.19
C ASP A 48 4.33 20.40 2.93
N TYR A 49 3.29 19.55 3.06
CA TYR A 49 2.66 18.92 1.92
C TYR A 49 2.05 19.94 0.95
N ALA A 50 1.30 20.91 1.46
CA ALA A 50 0.64 21.90 0.63
C ALA A 50 1.65 22.84 -0.06
N LEU A 51 2.73 23.22 0.64
CA LEU A 51 3.84 23.98 0.05
C LEU A 51 4.55 23.16 -1.04
N PHE A 52 4.89 21.89 -0.77
CA PHE A 52 5.52 20.99 -1.73
C PHE A 52 4.68 20.86 -3.01
N MET A 53 3.38 20.65 -2.87
CA MET A 53 2.47 20.52 -4.02
C MET A 53 2.29 21.84 -4.78
N ALA A 54 2.29 22.98 -4.11
CA ALA A 54 2.25 24.29 -4.76
C ALA A 54 3.53 24.55 -5.57
N LEU A 55 4.69 24.14 -5.05
CA LEU A 55 5.96 24.20 -5.76
C LEU A 55 5.99 23.23 -6.96
N LYS A 56 5.45 21.99 -6.79
CA LYS A 56 5.29 21.03 -7.89
C LYS A 56 4.48 21.61 -9.03
N ASP A 57 3.39 22.31 -8.73
CA ASP A 57 2.55 22.97 -9.74
C ASP A 57 3.33 24.09 -10.44
N ALA A 58 4.06 24.93 -9.71
CA ALA A 58 4.87 26.02 -10.26
C ALA A 58 6.01 25.51 -11.13
N GLU A 59 6.58 24.38 -10.77
CA GLU A 59 7.68 23.71 -11.48
C GLU A 59 7.21 22.73 -12.57
N ASN A 60 5.93 22.79 -12.96
CA ASN A 60 5.32 21.91 -13.98
C ASN A 60 5.54 20.41 -13.71
N GLY A 61 5.51 19.99 -12.46
CA GLY A 61 5.68 18.60 -12.04
C GLY A 61 7.13 18.13 -12.00
N ARG A 62 8.14 18.99 -12.22
CA ARG A 62 9.54 18.60 -12.09
C ARG A 62 9.81 18.00 -10.70
N PRO A 63 10.64 16.96 -10.61
CA PRO A 63 10.98 16.37 -9.31
C PRO A 63 11.75 17.34 -8.42
N SER A 64 11.57 17.24 -7.11
CA SER A 64 12.11 18.18 -6.13
C SER A 64 13.64 18.30 -6.14
N TRP A 65 14.35 17.24 -6.52
CA TRP A 65 15.82 17.29 -6.66
C TRP A 65 16.32 18.09 -7.88
N GLU A 66 15.45 18.47 -8.81
CA GLU A 66 15.75 19.35 -9.95
C GLU A 66 15.38 20.82 -9.70
N TRP A 67 14.79 21.13 -8.54
CA TRP A 67 14.47 22.51 -8.19
C TRP A 67 15.72 23.34 -7.92
N GLU A 68 15.59 24.66 -7.96
CA GLU A 68 16.68 25.55 -7.59
C GLU A 68 17.22 25.26 -6.19
N ALA A 69 18.55 25.37 -6.02
CA ALA A 69 19.24 24.96 -4.82
C ALA A 69 18.67 25.55 -3.52
N PRO A 70 18.30 26.86 -3.44
CA PRO A 70 17.77 27.43 -2.19
C PRO A 70 16.47 26.76 -1.74
N ILE A 71 15.51 26.55 -2.66
CA ILE A 71 14.22 25.91 -2.29
C ILE A 71 14.37 24.40 -2.14
N ARG A 72 15.23 23.74 -2.94
CA ARG A 72 15.55 22.33 -2.79
C ARG A 72 16.14 22.01 -1.42
N ARG A 73 17.02 22.89 -0.89
CA ARG A 73 17.68 22.76 0.40
C ARG A 73 16.86 23.35 1.55
N ARG A 74 15.66 23.84 1.27
CA ARG A 74 14.78 24.45 2.27
C ARG A 74 15.44 25.62 3.01
N GLU A 75 16.23 26.45 2.31
CA GLU A 75 16.82 27.65 2.90
C GLU A 75 15.70 28.60 3.41
N GLU A 76 15.85 29.16 4.59
CA GLU A 76 14.82 29.92 5.29
C GLU A 76 14.24 31.05 4.43
N GLY A 77 15.10 31.84 3.78
CA GLY A 77 14.66 32.92 2.91
C GLY A 77 13.89 32.45 1.67
N ALA A 78 14.28 31.29 1.09
CA ALA A 78 13.58 30.72 -0.05
C ALA A 78 12.22 30.14 0.36
N LEU A 79 12.13 29.51 1.53
CA LEU A 79 10.86 29.03 2.08
C LEU A 79 9.91 30.20 2.39
N ALA A 80 10.39 31.28 3.03
CA ALA A 80 9.58 32.45 3.33
C ALA A 80 9.02 33.09 2.05
N ALA A 81 9.87 33.27 1.03
CA ALA A 81 9.44 33.79 -0.26
C ALA A 81 8.43 32.86 -0.95
N ALA A 82 8.61 31.53 -0.88
CA ALA A 82 7.68 30.57 -1.46
C ALA A 82 6.32 30.60 -0.76
N LEU A 83 6.29 30.67 0.56
CA LEU A 83 5.05 30.77 1.36
C LEU A 83 4.24 32.02 0.98
N GLU A 84 4.91 33.15 0.75
CA GLU A 84 4.26 34.40 0.31
C GLU A 84 3.78 34.30 -1.15
N ASN A 85 4.68 33.92 -2.06
CA ASN A 85 4.40 33.91 -3.50
C ASN A 85 3.33 32.89 -3.90
N TYR A 86 3.24 31.77 -3.19
CA TYR A 86 2.31 30.66 -3.49
C TYR A 86 1.18 30.50 -2.45
N ALA A 87 0.94 31.51 -1.62
CA ALA A 87 -0.05 31.44 -0.52
C ALA A 87 -1.43 30.93 -0.98
N GLN A 88 -1.92 31.39 -2.13
CA GLN A 88 -3.22 30.92 -2.66
C GLN A 88 -3.17 29.46 -3.10
N GLN A 89 -2.11 29.01 -3.77
CA GLN A 89 -1.94 27.64 -4.23
C GLN A 89 -1.82 26.67 -3.04
N ILE A 90 -1.06 27.09 -2.02
CA ILE A 90 -0.94 26.35 -0.75
C ILE A 90 -2.31 26.18 -0.10
N ALA A 91 -3.09 27.26 0.02
CA ALA A 91 -4.43 27.21 0.56
C ALA A 91 -5.37 26.28 -0.26
N VAL A 92 -5.25 26.28 -1.59
CA VAL A 92 -6.02 25.37 -2.47
C VAL A 92 -5.67 23.91 -2.18
N TRP A 93 -4.38 23.56 -2.04
CA TRP A 93 -3.96 22.20 -1.71
C TRP A 93 -4.45 21.75 -0.32
N LYS A 94 -4.43 22.66 0.67
CA LYS A 94 -5.03 22.40 1.99
C LYS A 94 -6.53 22.12 1.89
N VAL A 95 -7.27 22.87 1.05
CA VAL A 95 -8.70 22.63 0.82
C VAL A 95 -8.94 21.28 0.16
N TYR A 96 -8.08 20.84 -0.79
CA TYR A 96 -8.22 19.51 -1.40
C TYR A 96 -8.12 18.40 -0.34
N GLN A 97 -7.17 18.49 0.57
CA GLN A 97 -7.05 17.54 1.67
C GLN A 97 -8.25 17.61 2.63
N TYR A 98 -8.68 18.81 3.01
CA TYR A 98 -9.86 18.99 3.85
C TYR A 98 -11.11 18.35 3.23
N LEU A 99 -11.36 18.58 1.94
CA LEU A 99 -12.52 18.00 1.26
C LEU A 99 -12.42 16.47 1.15
N PHE A 100 -11.22 15.95 0.93
CA PHE A 100 -10.97 14.51 0.93
C PHE A 100 -11.27 13.90 2.29
N PHE A 101 -10.64 14.38 3.35
CA PHE A 101 -10.81 13.82 4.70
C PHE A 101 -12.24 13.94 5.20
N ARG A 102 -12.92 15.05 4.93
CA ARG A 102 -14.34 15.17 5.27
C ARG A 102 -15.21 14.10 4.63
N GLN A 103 -14.92 13.74 3.36
CA GLN A 103 -15.65 12.69 2.67
C GLN A 103 -15.22 11.30 3.13
N TRP A 104 -13.94 11.12 3.39
CA TRP A 104 -13.38 9.89 3.91
C TRP A 104 -13.97 9.54 5.28
N ASP A 105 -13.98 10.50 6.20
CA ASP A 105 -14.51 10.30 7.55
C ASP A 105 -16.00 9.95 7.52
N ALA A 106 -16.77 10.60 6.65
CA ALA A 106 -18.18 10.26 6.45
C ALA A 106 -18.37 8.84 5.89
N LEU A 107 -17.54 8.42 4.94
CA LEU A 107 -17.56 7.06 4.38
C LEU A 107 -17.15 6.05 5.45
N LYS A 108 -16.05 6.29 6.17
CA LYS A 108 -15.57 5.40 7.22
C LYS A 108 -16.62 5.23 8.31
N ALA A 109 -17.22 6.34 8.79
CA ALA A 109 -18.29 6.28 9.77
C ALA A 109 -19.50 5.48 9.28
N TYR A 110 -19.87 5.63 8.00
CA TYR A 110 -20.97 4.87 7.39
C TYR A 110 -20.68 3.36 7.38
N VAL A 111 -19.53 2.94 6.86
CA VAL A 111 -19.20 1.51 6.76
C VAL A 111 -18.96 0.88 8.14
N ASN A 112 -18.34 1.62 9.07
CA ASN A 112 -18.17 1.15 10.45
C ASN A 112 -19.54 0.99 11.15
N GLY A 113 -20.50 1.87 10.87
CA GLY A 113 -21.89 1.75 11.34
C GLY A 113 -22.59 0.48 10.85
N LEU A 114 -22.13 -0.11 9.74
CA LEU A 114 -22.57 -1.42 9.24
C LEU A 114 -21.75 -2.60 9.79
N GLY A 115 -20.81 -2.36 10.72
CA GLY A 115 -19.90 -3.38 11.25
C GLY A 115 -18.76 -3.77 10.31
N ILE A 116 -18.50 -2.98 9.27
CA ILE A 116 -17.43 -3.20 8.29
C ILE A 116 -16.20 -2.39 8.70
N GLN A 117 -15.03 -3.02 8.67
CA GLN A 117 -13.74 -2.38 8.92
C GLN A 117 -12.99 -2.11 7.61
N ILE A 118 -12.23 -1.03 7.56
CA ILE A 118 -11.38 -0.68 6.42
C ILE A 118 -9.94 -1.05 6.75
N ILE A 119 -9.35 -1.91 5.92
CA ILE A 119 -7.93 -2.25 5.99
C ILE A 119 -7.18 -1.32 5.04
N GLY A 120 -6.27 -0.51 5.58
CA GLY A 120 -5.37 0.33 4.81
C GLY A 120 -4.04 -0.35 4.54
N ASP A 121 -3.34 0.11 3.51
CA ASP A 121 -2.02 -0.38 3.14
C ASP A 121 -0.96 0.70 3.36
N LEU A 122 0.12 0.35 4.05
CA LEU A 122 1.24 1.22 4.36
C LEU A 122 2.47 0.72 3.62
N PRO A 123 2.85 1.33 2.48
CA PRO A 123 4.12 1.05 1.83
C PRO A 123 5.27 1.38 2.78
N ILE A 124 6.23 0.46 2.91
CA ILE A 124 7.38 0.70 3.80
C ILE A 124 8.19 1.91 3.34
N TYR A 125 8.43 2.04 2.04
CA TYR A 125 9.22 3.14 1.50
C TYR A 125 8.33 4.27 0.96
N VAL A 126 8.91 5.47 0.92
CA VAL A 126 8.33 6.64 0.27
C VAL A 126 9.03 6.92 -1.06
N SER A 127 8.35 7.63 -1.96
CA SER A 127 8.97 8.05 -3.21
C SER A 127 10.12 9.03 -2.95
N ARG A 128 11.17 8.98 -3.76
CA ARG A 128 12.21 10.01 -3.77
C ARG A 128 11.62 11.41 -4.02
N ASP A 129 10.63 11.50 -4.91
CA ASP A 129 9.86 12.71 -5.16
C ASP A 129 8.65 12.81 -4.23
N SER A 130 8.92 13.00 -2.96
CA SER A 130 7.89 13.15 -1.93
C SER A 130 8.22 14.30 -0.98
N VAL A 131 7.19 14.80 -0.33
CA VAL A 131 7.36 15.78 0.73
C VAL A 131 8.21 15.25 1.88
N ASP A 132 8.11 13.96 2.18
CA ASP A 132 8.87 13.33 3.28
C ASP A 132 10.38 13.47 3.06
N VAL A 133 10.86 13.14 1.85
CA VAL A 133 12.29 13.25 1.52
C VAL A 133 12.73 14.71 1.44
N TRP A 134 11.89 15.58 0.88
CA TRP A 134 12.21 17.01 0.76
C TRP A 134 12.19 17.74 2.11
N ALA A 135 11.20 17.43 2.97
CA ALA A 135 11.03 18.11 4.26
C ALA A 135 12.00 17.60 5.33
N THR A 136 12.30 16.33 5.33
CA THR A 136 13.10 15.65 6.37
C THR A 136 14.21 14.76 5.77
N PRO A 137 15.13 15.32 4.97
CA PRO A 137 16.15 14.53 4.25
C PRO A 137 17.07 13.75 5.18
N SER A 138 17.25 14.18 6.44
CA SER A 138 18.07 13.49 7.45
C SER A 138 17.52 12.12 7.85
N LEU A 139 16.27 11.81 7.55
CA LEU A 139 15.67 10.49 7.80
C LEU A 139 16.11 9.43 6.76
N PHE A 140 16.79 9.83 5.71
CA PHE A 140 17.12 8.98 4.58
C PHE A 140 18.63 8.94 4.32
N GLN A 141 19.11 7.83 3.74
CA GLN A 141 20.50 7.66 3.35
C GLN A 141 20.81 8.43 2.06
N LEU A 142 21.02 9.74 2.20
CA LEU A 142 21.32 10.65 1.09
C LEU A 142 22.79 11.12 1.15
N ASP A 143 23.36 11.41 -0.03
CA ASP A 143 24.66 12.08 -0.13
C ASP A 143 24.54 13.61 0.12
N GLU A 144 25.64 14.30 0.11
CA GLU A 144 25.73 15.76 0.30
C GLU A 144 24.93 16.57 -0.75
N ASN A 145 24.63 15.96 -1.90
CA ASN A 145 23.85 16.57 -2.97
C ASN A 145 22.35 16.23 -2.90
N GLY A 146 21.93 15.40 -1.91
CA GLY A 146 20.56 14.93 -1.74
C GLY A 146 20.20 13.77 -2.67
N ASN A 147 21.17 13.07 -3.25
CA ASN A 147 20.91 11.83 -3.98
C ASN A 147 20.93 10.64 -3.02
N PRO A 148 20.10 9.62 -3.24
CA PRO A 148 20.21 8.38 -2.50
C PRO A 148 21.61 7.76 -2.63
N VAL A 149 22.17 7.24 -1.55
CA VAL A 149 23.42 6.45 -1.60
C VAL A 149 23.11 5.07 -2.18
N ASP A 150 22.12 4.42 -1.60
CA ASP A 150 21.53 3.17 -2.08
C ASP A 150 19.99 3.37 -2.18
N VAL A 151 19.33 2.53 -2.94
CA VAL A 151 17.87 2.51 -3.10
C VAL A 151 17.28 1.14 -2.79
N ALA A 152 15.99 1.12 -2.49
CA ALA A 152 15.26 -0.10 -2.17
C ALA A 152 14.98 -0.97 -3.40
N GLY A 153 14.83 -2.26 -3.14
CA GLY A 153 14.41 -3.26 -4.11
C GLY A 153 14.38 -4.66 -3.51
N CYS A 154 14.32 -5.65 -4.38
CA CYS A 154 14.42 -7.07 -4.03
C CYS A 154 15.52 -7.76 -4.83
N PRO A 155 16.17 -8.79 -4.27
CA PRO A 155 17.19 -9.54 -4.99
C PRO A 155 16.60 -10.31 -6.19
N PRO A 156 17.47 -10.78 -7.11
CA PRO A 156 17.09 -11.79 -8.09
C PRO A 156 16.48 -13.03 -7.43
N ASP A 157 15.39 -13.51 -8.00
CA ASP A 157 14.64 -14.69 -7.53
C ASP A 157 14.08 -15.51 -8.70
N GLY A 158 13.23 -16.50 -8.42
CA GLY A 158 12.54 -17.32 -9.42
C GLY A 158 11.52 -16.54 -10.28
N PHE A 159 11.10 -15.36 -9.86
CA PHE A 159 10.15 -14.49 -10.55
C PHE A 159 10.84 -13.43 -11.41
N SER A 160 12.01 -12.94 -10.96
CA SER A 160 12.80 -11.91 -11.64
C SER A 160 14.29 -12.25 -11.61
N ALA A 161 14.85 -12.59 -12.76
CA ALA A 161 16.27 -12.94 -12.90
C ALA A 161 17.24 -11.80 -12.53
N THR A 162 16.77 -10.55 -12.61
CA THR A 162 17.54 -9.33 -12.26
C THR A 162 17.07 -8.67 -10.98
N GLY A 163 16.11 -9.29 -10.27
CA GLY A 163 15.46 -8.71 -9.10
C GLY A 163 14.54 -7.54 -9.45
N GLN A 164 14.16 -6.78 -8.44
CA GLN A 164 13.30 -5.61 -8.59
C GLN A 164 14.03 -4.37 -8.06
N LEU A 165 14.21 -3.38 -8.91
CA LEU A 165 14.76 -2.07 -8.56
C LEU A 165 13.59 -1.09 -8.35
N TRP A 166 13.26 -0.79 -7.08
CA TRP A 166 12.14 0.10 -6.78
C TRP A 166 12.52 1.58 -6.80
N GLY A 167 13.79 1.88 -6.50
CA GLY A 167 14.31 3.25 -6.59
C GLY A 167 13.96 4.17 -5.42
N ASN A 168 13.26 3.70 -4.41
CA ASN A 168 12.95 4.45 -3.20
C ASN A 168 14.20 4.67 -2.36
N PRO A 169 14.43 5.86 -1.77
CA PRO A 169 15.52 6.07 -0.82
C PRO A 169 15.33 5.22 0.43
N LEU A 170 16.46 4.76 0.97
CA LEU A 170 16.50 3.95 2.20
C LEU A 170 16.51 4.85 3.43
N TYR A 171 15.89 4.37 4.52
CA TYR A 171 15.89 5.07 5.81
C TYR A 171 17.25 5.01 6.51
N ASP A 172 17.64 6.09 7.18
CA ASP A 172 18.70 6.09 8.16
C ASP A 172 18.15 5.61 9.52
N TRP A 173 18.10 4.29 9.68
CA TRP A 173 17.53 3.67 10.88
C TRP A 173 18.27 4.03 12.17
N ASP A 174 19.59 4.26 12.09
CA ASP A 174 20.41 4.64 13.24
C ASP A 174 20.11 6.07 13.68
N HIS A 175 19.90 6.98 12.73
CA HIS A 175 19.46 8.33 13.02
C HIS A 175 18.04 8.34 13.62
N MET A 176 17.10 7.63 12.99
CA MET A 176 15.72 7.53 13.48
C MET A 176 15.62 6.90 14.88
N ALA A 177 16.51 5.99 15.24
CA ALA A 177 16.53 5.35 16.55
C ALA A 177 16.83 6.35 17.69
N GLN A 178 17.55 7.45 17.41
CA GLN A 178 17.97 8.42 18.41
C GLN A 178 16.78 9.17 19.05
N ASP A 179 15.68 9.35 18.31
CA ASP A 179 14.44 9.96 18.81
C ASP A 179 13.30 8.96 19.05
N GLY A 180 13.63 7.65 18.96
CA GLY A 180 12.67 6.55 19.11
C GLY A 180 11.72 6.47 17.94
N TYR A 181 12.23 6.62 16.72
CA TYR A 181 11.53 6.50 15.45
C TYR A 181 10.30 7.44 15.36
N SER A 182 10.44 8.67 15.84
CA SER A 182 9.29 9.59 16.00
C SER A 182 8.49 9.79 14.72
N TRP A 183 9.15 9.92 13.57
CA TRP A 183 8.48 10.04 12.28
C TRP A 183 7.62 8.80 11.95
N TRP A 184 8.15 7.58 12.18
CA TRP A 184 7.40 6.35 11.98
C TRP A 184 6.24 6.20 12.94
N MET A 185 6.42 6.58 14.21
CA MET A 185 5.36 6.55 15.22
C MET A 185 4.22 7.48 14.82
N GLY A 186 4.53 8.71 14.40
CA GLY A 186 3.52 9.64 13.89
C GLY A 186 2.80 9.13 12.64
N ARG A 187 3.53 8.53 11.71
CA ARG A 187 2.96 7.95 10.48
C ARG A 187 1.98 6.82 10.79
N ILE A 188 2.37 5.86 11.64
CA ILE A 188 1.51 4.73 12.02
C ILE A 188 0.31 5.22 12.83
N GLU A 189 0.52 6.08 13.83
CA GLU A 189 -0.56 6.65 14.64
C GLU A 189 -1.61 7.34 13.79
N TYR A 190 -1.17 8.15 12.81
CA TYR A 190 -2.08 8.85 11.92
C TYR A 190 -2.86 7.89 11.02
N LEU A 191 -2.19 6.89 10.44
CA LEU A 191 -2.84 5.92 9.58
C LEU A 191 -3.82 5.01 10.34
N CYS A 192 -3.57 4.71 11.61
CA CYS A 192 -4.54 4.01 12.47
C CYS A 192 -5.79 4.86 12.80
N LYS A 193 -5.74 6.18 12.64
CA LYS A 193 -6.94 7.04 12.66
C LYS A 193 -7.69 6.98 11.33
N VAL A 194 -6.95 6.92 10.22
CA VAL A 194 -7.51 6.88 8.86
C VAL A 194 -8.15 5.52 8.56
N TYR A 195 -7.54 4.42 8.99
CA TYR A 195 -8.01 3.05 8.77
C TYR A 195 -8.36 2.35 10.08
N ASP A 196 -9.06 1.24 10.00
CA ASP A 196 -9.40 0.41 11.17
C ASP A 196 -8.34 -0.66 11.42
N VAL A 197 -7.71 -1.15 10.35
CA VAL A 197 -6.59 -2.11 10.37
C VAL A 197 -5.54 -1.62 9.40
N LEU A 198 -4.27 -1.81 9.71
CA LEU A 198 -3.17 -1.37 8.86
C LEU A 198 -2.35 -2.57 8.38
N ARG A 199 -2.25 -2.78 7.06
CA ARG A 199 -1.28 -3.71 6.47
C ARG A 199 0.04 -2.97 6.26
N ILE A 200 1.12 -3.48 6.84
CA ILE A 200 2.47 -2.99 6.56
C ILE A 200 3.04 -3.82 5.41
N ASP A 201 3.24 -3.16 4.28
CA ASP A 201 3.86 -3.72 3.10
C ASP A 201 5.35 -3.96 3.30
N HIS A 202 5.87 -5.07 2.76
CA HIS A 202 7.27 -5.47 2.84
C HIS A 202 7.85 -5.48 4.27
N PHE A 203 7.11 -6.08 5.23
CA PHE A 203 7.46 -6.16 6.64
C PHE A 203 8.87 -6.68 6.90
N ARG A 204 9.37 -7.59 6.05
CA ARG A 204 10.71 -8.15 6.21
C ARG A 204 11.82 -7.11 6.25
N ALA A 205 11.63 -5.93 5.66
CA ALA A 205 12.63 -4.86 5.64
C ALA A 205 12.90 -4.25 7.02
N PHE A 206 12.05 -4.52 8.01
CA PHE A 206 12.38 -4.20 9.41
C PHE A 206 13.43 -5.15 10.01
N ASP A 207 13.58 -6.37 9.48
CA ASP A 207 14.65 -7.30 9.85
C ASP A 207 15.91 -7.03 9.00
N GLU A 208 15.78 -7.26 7.70
CA GLU A 208 16.80 -6.96 6.71
C GLU A 208 16.18 -6.38 5.45
N TYR A 209 16.77 -5.34 4.91
CA TYR A 209 16.37 -4.70 3.67
C TYR A 209 17.43 -4.83 2.59
N TYR A 210 16.99 -4.90 1.33
CA TYR A 210 17.88 -5.04 0.19
C TYR A 210 18.24 -3.67 -0.36
N ALA A 211 19.54 -3.34 -0.28
CA ALA A 211 20.11 -2.05 -0.66
C ALA A 211 20.85 -2.18 -1.99
N ILE A 212 20.43 -1.41 -2.98
CA ILE A 212 20.98 -1.41 -4.34
C ILE A 212 21.70 -0.08 -4.56
N PRO A 213 22.96 -0.05 -5.02
CA PRO A 213 23.66 1.21 -5.28
C PRO A 213 22.87 2.10 -6.22
N PHE A 214 22.68 3.38 -5.86
CA PHE A 214 21.94 4.33 -6.68
C PHE A 214 22.55 4.46 -8.07
N GLY A 215 21.71 4.47 -9.10
CA GLY A 215 22.15 4.51 -10.51
C GLY A 215 22.44 3.16 -11.13
N SER A 216 22.26 2.03 -10.38
CA SER A 216 22.32 0.69 -10.95
C SER A 216 21.26 0.47 -12.02
N ALA A 217 21.58 -0.35 -13.02
CA ALA A 217 20.63 -0.71 -14.09
C ALA A 217 19.54 -1.69 -13.64
N ASP A 218 19.87 -2.54 -12.66
CA ASP A 218 18.98 -3.55 -12.08
C ASP A 218 19.36 -3.82 -10.62
N ALA A 219 18.72 -4.80 -9.99
CA ALA A 219 18.92 -5.12 -8.58
C ALA A 219 20.07 -6.09 -8.32
N SER A 220 20.77 -6.61 -9.34
CA SER A 220 21.81 -7.63 -9.18
C SER A 220 22.97 -7.20 -8.25
N PRO A 221 23.47 -5.93 -8.25
CA PRO A 221 24.57 -5.51 -7.39
C PRO A 221 24.16 -5.20 -5.94
N GLY A 222 22.90 -5.43 -5.58
CA GLY A 222 22.38 -5.12 -4.26
C GLY A 222 22.94 -6.05 -3.17
N ARG A 223 22.73 -5.65 -1.92
CA ARG A 223 23.15 -6.38 -0.73
C ARG A 223 22.15 -6.23 0.41
N TRP A 224 22.06 -7.25 1.24
CA TRP A 224 21.27 -7.20 2.46
C TRP A 224 21.93 -6.31 3.51
N ARG A 225 21.13 -5.52 4.20
CA ARG A 225 21.49 -4.69 5.35
C ARG A 225 20.50 -4.90 6.47
N THR A 226 20.98 -4.84 7.69
CA THR A 226 20.17 -4.99 8.90
C THR A 226 19.23 -3.81 9.08
N GLY A 227 17.94 -4.10 9.34
CA GLY A 227 16.93 -3.14 9.68
C GLY A 227 16.85 -2.82 11.17
N PRO A 228 15.86 -2.06 11.64
CA PRO A 228 15.73 -1.66 13.05
C PRO A 228 15.30 -2.82 13.98
N GLY A 229 14.78 -3.91 13.42
CA GLY A 229 14.47 -5.16 14.12
C GLY A 229 13.46 -5.02 15.24
N LYS A 230 13.61 -5.87 16.26
CA LYS A 230 12.73 -5.95 17.45
C LYS A 230 12.61 -4.63 18.20
N ASN A 231 13.66 -3.80 18.18
CA ASN A 231 13.67 -2.53 18.89
C ASN A 231 12.57 -1.57 18.37
N PHE A 232 12.34 -1.57 17.05
CA PHE A 232 11.26 -0.77 16.45
C PHE A 232 9.90 -1.16 17.00
N PHE A 233 9.56 -2.47 16.99
CA PHE A 233 8.26 -2.97 17.45
C PHE A 233 8.07 -2.84 18.97
N ARG A 234 9.17 -2.97 19.74
CA ARG A 234 9.12 -2.68 21.18
C ARG A 234 8.76 -1.22 21.44
N ILE A 235 9.41 -0.27 20.74
CA ILE A 235 9.11 1.17 20.89
C ILE A 235 7.71 1.49 20.37
N LEU A 236 7.29 0.88 19.25
CA LEU A 236 5.92 1.03 18.73
C LEU A 236 4.88 0.66 19.79
N LYS A 237 5.05 -0.52 20.40
CA LYS A 237 4.15 -1.00 21.46
C LYS A 237 4.20 -0.13 22.71
N GLU A 238 5.36 0.34 23.12
CA GLU A 238 5.53 1.23 24.27
C GLU A 238 4.86 2.59 24.06
N LYS A 239 4.93 3.16 22.86
CA LYS A 239 4.39 4.49 22.56
C LYS A 239 2.91 4.47 22.17
N LEU A 240 2.47 3.48 21.40
CA LEU A 240 1.14 3.47 20.78
C LEU A 240 0.24 2.31 21.27
N GLY A 241 0.78 1.40 22.07
CA GLY A 241 0.04 0.23 22.55
C GLY A 241 -0.09 -0.88 21.48
N GLU A 242 -1.04 -1.79 21.70
CA GLU A 242 -1.37 -2.83 20.72
C GLU A 242 -2.20 -2.20 19.59
N LEU A 243 -1.75 -2.41 18.36
CA LEU A 243 -2.38 -1.89 17.16
C LEU A 243 -2.86 -3.01 16.24
N PRO A 244 -3.96 -2.84 15.52
CA PRO A 244 -4.45 -3.81 14.54
C PRO A 244 -3.61 -3.76 13.27
N ILE A 245 -2.45 -4.41 13.28
CA ILE A 245 -1.48 -4.41 12.18
C ILE A 245 -1.38 -5.82 11.58
N ILE A 246 -1.41 -5.91 10.25
CA ILE A 246 -1.10 -7.09 9.45
C ILE A 246 0.30 -6.90 8.86
N ALA A 247 1.16 -7.90 8.99
CA ALA A 247 2.51 -7.86 8.42
C ALA A 247 2.56 -8.62 7.09
N GLU A 248 2.99 -7.95 6.02
CA GLU A 248 3.25 -8.61 4.75
C GLU A 248 4.65 -9.28 4.82
N ASP A 249 4.65 -10.59 5.09
CA ASP A 249 5.81 -11.46 5.25
C ASP A 249 6.00 -12.40 4.03
N LEU A 250 5.72 -11.91 2.83
CA LEU A 250 5.83 -12.68 1.60
C LEU A 250 7.28 -12.67 1.03
N GLY A 251 7.53 -13.58 0.09
CA GLY A 251 8.82 -13.69 -0.60
C GLY A 251 9.89 -14.40 0.22
N PHE A 252 11.10 -13.85 0.26
CA PHE A 252 12.27 -14.49 0.89
C PHE A 252 12.22 -14.39 2.42
N VAL A 253 11.63 -15.36 3.10
CA VAL A 253 11.41 -15.35 4.55
C VAL A 253 12.48 -16.20 5.25
N THR A 254 13.38 -15.54 6.00
CA THR A 254 14.39 -16.15 6.86
C THR A 254 13.83 -16.51 8.23
N ASP A 255 14.61 -17.26 9.04
CA ASP A 255 14.21 -17.56 10.42
C ASP A 255 14.17 -16.30 11.29
N SER A 256 15.05 -15.31 11.04
CA SER A 256 15.02 -14.02 11.74
C SER A 256 13.77 -13.23 11.44
N VAL A 257 13.28 -13.21 10.18
CA VAL A 257 11.99 -12.59 9.82
C VAL A 257 10.83 -13.29 10.55
N ARG A 258 10.83 -14.63 10.62
CA ARG A 258 9.80 -15.38 11.36
C ARG A 258 9.83 -15.08 12.86
N GLU A 259 11.03 -14.91 13.42
CA GLU A 259 11.21 -14.51 14.81
C GLU A 259 10.69 -13.09 15.05
N LEU A 260 11.07 -12.15 14.19
CA LEU A 260 10.59 -10.78 14.26
C LEU A 260 9.04 -10.70 14.17
N LEU A 261 8.44 -11.48 13.26
CA LEU A 261 6.98 -11.56 13.12
C LEU A 261 6.32 -12.06 14.41
N ARG A 262 6.84 -13.14 15.01
CA ARG A 262 6.34 -13.65 16.31
C ARG A 262 6.45 -12.61 17.41
N ASP A 263 7.61 -11.93 17.49
CA ASP A 263 7.86 -10.93 18.54
C ASP A 263 7.02 -9.66 18.36
N SER A 264 6.68 -9.30 17.12
CA SER A 264 5.78 -8.17 16.84
C SER A 264 4.33 -8.45 17.25
N GLY A 265 3.93 -9.72 17.30
CA GLY A 265 2.55 -10.13 17.54
C GLY A 265 1.59 -9.89 16.37
N CYS A 266 2.10 -9.48 15.20
CA CYS A 266 1.28 -9.24 14.01
C CYS A 266 0.96 -10.56 13.28
N PRO A 267 -0.28 -10.74 12.76
CA PRO A 267 -0.55 -11.82 11.83
C PRO A 267 0.23 -11.62 10.52
N GLY A 268 0.88 -12.68 10.04
CA GLY A 268 1.48 -12.71 8.72
C GLY A 268 0.49 -13.05 7.61
N MET A 269 0.93 -13.05 6.36
CA MET A 269 0.10 -13.30 5.20
C MET A 269 0.33 -14.67 4.58
N LYS A 270 -0.71 -15.22 3.97
CA LYS A 270 -0.68 -16.45 3.16
C LYS A 270 -1.37 -16.20 1.82
N VAL A 271 -0.69 -16.55 0.74
CA VAL A 271 -1.20 -16.37 -0.63
C VAL A 271 -1.38 -17.74 -1.28
N LEU A 272 -2.62 -18.12 -1.56
CA LEU A 272 -2.97 -19.46 -2.06
C LEU A 272 -2.33 -19.76 -3.43
N GLN A 273 -2.21 -18.78 -4.32
CA GLN A 273 -1.55 -18.95 -5.61
C GLN A 273 -0.09 -19.41 -5.47
N PHE A 274 0.62 -18.98 -4.42
CA PHE A 274 2.00 -19.39 -4.16
C PHE A 274 2.13 -20.85 -3.70
N ALA A 275 1.06 -21.44 -3.18
CA ALA A 275 1.06 -22.85 -2.76
C ALA A 275 1.35 -23.81 -3.91
N PHE A 276 1.01 -23.42 -5.13
CA PHE A 276 1.12 -24.26 -6.31
C PHE A 276 2.17 -23.77 -7.32
N ASP A 277 2.91 -22.70 -7.02
CA ASP A 277 3.94 -22.18 -7.91
C ASP A 277 5.21 -23.05 -7.84
N SER A 278 5.42 -23.86 -8.88
CA SER A 278 6.55 -24.80 -8.97
C SER A 278 7.92 -24.13 -9.07
N ARG A 279 7.94 -22.80 -9.30
CA ARG A 279 9.19 -22.00 -9.33
C ARG A 279 9.64 -21.59 -7.92
N ASP A 280 8.73 -21.64 -6.93
CA ASP A 280 9.00 -21.24 -5.56
C ASP A 280 9.09 -22.45 -4.63
N SER A 281 10.24 -22.65 -3.99
CA SER A 281 10.45 -23.70 -2.99
C SER A 281 9.66 -23.48 -1.70
N GLY A 282 9.12 -22.28 -1.48
CA GLY A 282 8.29 -21.91 -0.33
C GLY A 282 6.84 -22.40 -0.40
N GLY A 283 6.40 -22.98 -1.52
CA GLY A 283 5.03 -23.44 -1.76
C GLY A 283 4.36 -24.18 -0.59
N PRO A 284 5.02 -25.13 0.09
CA PRO A 284 4.45 -25.82 1.25
C PRO A 284 4.01 -24.91 2.40
N ASN A 285 4.58 -23.73 2.57
CA ASN A 285 4.17 -22.76 3.59
C ASN A 285 2.85 -22.04 3.27
N TYR A 286 2.41 -22.12 2.01
CA TYR A 286 1.21 -21.47 1.50
C TYR A 286 0.04 -22.44 1.27
N ILE A 287 0.25 -23.76 1.52
CA ILE A 287 -0.83 -24.76 1.42
C ILE A 287 -1.77 -24.59 2.62
N PRO A 288 -3.10 -24.54 2.42
CA PRO A 288 -4.07 -24.23 3.47
C PRO A 288 -4.00 -25.10 4.73
N HIS A 289 -3.65 -26.39 4.63
CA HIS A 289 -3.53 -27.25 5.80
C HIS A 289 -2.29 -26.98 6.68
N ASN A 290 -1.35 -26.14 6.20
CA ASN A 290 -0.16 -25.71 6.94
C ASN A 290 -0.30 -24.27 7.51
N TYR A 291 -1.44 -23.63 7.32
CA TYR A 291 -1.62 -22.27 7.86
C TYR A 291 -1.62 -22.27 9.39
N PRO A 292 -0.94 -21.29 10.02
CA PRO A 292 -1.22 -20.99 11.42
C PRO A 292 -2.62 -20.35 11.54
N THR A 293 -3.23 -20.44 12.70
CA THR A 293 -4.51 -19.75 12.96
C THR A 293 -4.38 -18.24 12.88
N HIS A 294 -3.30 -17.70 13.46
CA HIS A 294 -3.00 -16.28 13.46
C HIS A 294 -2.33 -15.84 12.15
N CYS A 295 -3.10 -15.78 11.08
CA CYS A 295 -2.68 -15.29 9.77
C CYS A 295 -3.85 -14.73 8.98
N VAL A 296 -3.53 -13.94 7.97
CA VAL A 296 -4.47 -13.44 6.96
C VAL A 296 -4.21 -14.15 5.64
N ALA A 297 -5.20 -14.85 5.12
CA ALA A 297 -5.05 -15.63 3.90
C ALA A 297 -5.76 -14.97 2.71
N TYR A 298 -5.09 -15.01 1.56
CA TYR A 298 -5.52 -14.44 0.29
C TYR A 298 -5.51 -15.52 -0.80
N ILE A 299 -6.38 -15.42 -1.82
CA ILE A 299 -6.14 -16.15 -3.07
C ILE A 299 -4.93 -15.56 -3.77
N GLY A 300 -4.99 -14.28 -4.05
CA GLY A 300 -3.94 -13.41 -4.52
C GLY A 300 -4.16 -12.01 -3.95
N THR A 301 -3.12 -11.22 -3.84
CA THR A 301 -3.20 -9.80 -3.49
C THR A 301 -3.47 -8.95 -4.74
N HIS A 302 -3.49 -7.62 -4.61
CA HIS A 302 -3.57 -6.71 -5.75
C HIS A 302 -2.39 -6.85 -6.73
N ASP A 303 -1.26 -7.42 -6.30
CA ASP A 303 -0.07 -7.67 -7.12
C ASP A 303 -0.13 -8.97 -7.91
N ASN A 304 -1.03 -9.87 -7.53
CA ASN A 304 -1.23 -11.14 -8.19
C ASN A 304 -2.28 -11.04 -9.31
N ASP A 305 -2.31 -12.03 -10.19
CA ASP A 305 -3.41 -12.17 -11.14
C ASP A 305 -4.71 -12.53 -10.43
N THR A 306 -5.85 -12.27 -11.05
CA THR A 306 -7.14 -12.73 -10.56
C THR A 306 -7.18 -14.26 -10.49
N ALA A 307 -8.08 -14.83 -9.70
CA ALA A 307 -8.23 -16.29 -9.60
C ALA A 307 -8.48 -16.94 -10.97
N ALA A 308 -9.36 -16.35 -11.78
CA ALA A 308 -9.64 -16.85 -13.13
C ALA A 308 -8.47 -16.64 -14.10
N GLY A 309 -7.77 -15.50 -13.99
CA GLY A 309 -6.56 -15.20 -14.76
C GLY A 309 -5.44 -16.18 -14.44
N TRP A 310 -5.18 -16.46 -13.17
CA TRP A 310 -4.17 -17.41 -12.72
C TRP A 310 -4.42 -18.82 -13.29
N MET A 311 -5.66 -19.30 -13.31
CA MET A 311 -6.02 -20.60 -13.88
C MET A 311 -5.67 -20.73 -15.37
N THR A 312 -5.47 -19.62 -16.08
CA THR A 312 -5.13 -19.60 -17.52
C THR A 312 -3.67 -19.22 -17.78
N SER A 313 -3.03 -18.48 -16.86
CA SER A 313 -1.68 -17.94 -17.04
C SER A 313 -0.59 -18.75 -16.31
N ALA A 314 -0.94 -19.49 -15.24
CA ALA A 314 -0.01 -20.33 -14.51
C ALA A 314 0.46 -21.54 -15.31
N ALA A 315 1.57 -22.15 -14.89
CA ALA A 315 2.06 -23.37 -15.54
C ALA A 315 1.00 -24.50 -15.46
N PRO A 316 0.80 -25.29 -16.50
CA PRO A 316 -0.24 -26.34 -16.51
C PRO A 316 -0.17 -27.31 -15.34
N GLY A 317 1.05 -27.69 -14.92
CA GLY A 317 1.25 -28.58 -13.76
C GLY A 317 0.82 -27.94 -12.43
N ASP A 318 1.01 -26.63 -12.27
CA ASP A 318 0.60 -25.87 -11.08
C ASP A 318 -0.94 -25.82 -11.00
N VAL A 319 -1.59 -25.58 -12.13
CA VAL A 319 -3.05 -25.59 -12.24
C VAL A 319 -3.61 -26.99 -11.96
N GLU A 320 -3.01 -28.05 -12.53
CA GLU A 320 -3.43 -29.43 -12.29
C GLU A 320 -3.34 -29.79 -10.79
N GLU A 321 -2.26 -29.38 -10.13
CA GLU A 321 -2.09 -29.62 -8.69
C GLU A 321 -3.13 -28.85 -7.84
N ALA A 322 -3.40 -27.60 -8.19
CA ALA A 322 -4.46 -26.82 -7.53
C ALA A 322 -5.84 -27.46 -7.73
N VAL A 323 -6.16 -27.90 -8.95
CA VAL A 323 -7.41 -28.61 -9.27
C VAL A 323 -7.55 -29.87 -8.44
N ARG A 324 -6.48 -30.67 -8.35
CA ARG A 324 -6.46 -31.93 -7.59
C ARG A 324 -6.56 -31.68 -6.09
N TYR A 325 -5.74 -30.78 -5.56
CA TYR A 325 -5.68 -30.50 -4.12
C TYR A 325 -6.99 -29.90 -3.58
N LEU A 326 -7.56 -28.93 -4.29
CA LEU A 326 -8.78 -28.21 -3.90
C LEU A 326 -10.06 -28.88 -4.41
N ASN A 327 -9.95 -29.95 -5.21
CA ASN A 327 -11.09 -30.58 -5.88
C ASN A 327 -11.93 -29.56 -6.66
N LEU A 328 -11.25 -28.76 -7.51
CA LEU A 328 -11.91 -27.73 -8.30
C LEU A 328 -12.69 -28.36 -9.46
N THR A 329 -13.89 -27.82 -9.75
CA THR A 329 -14.72 -28.29 -10.86
C THR A 329 -15.24 -27.12 -11.71
N PRO A 330 -15.48 -27.36 -13.02
CA PRO A 330 -16.08 -26.34 -13.91
C PRO A 330 -17.50 -25.93 -13.44
N GLU A 331 -18.26 -26.86 -12.88
CA GLU A 331 -19.65 -26.64 -12.45
C GLU A 331 -19.74 -25.67 -11.26
N GLU A 332 -18.79 -25.75 -10.32
CA GLU A 332 -18.67 -24.78 -9.22
C GLU A 332 -18.15 -23.44 -9.74
N GLY A 333 -17.29 -23.48 -10.75
CA GLY A 333 -16.44 -22.41 -11.21
C GLY A 333 -15.11 -22.37 -10.45
N TYR A 334 -13.98 -22.40 -11.15
CA TYR A 334 -12.65 -22.52 -10.55
C TYR A 334 -12.36 -21.41 -9.53
N HIS A 335 -12.75 -20.17 -9.81
CA HIS A 335 -12.61 -19.04 -8.89
C HIS A 335 -13.39 -19.27 -7.58
N TRP A 336 -14.60 -19.83 -7.63
CA TRP A 336 -15.37 -20.18 -6.44
C TRP A 336 -14.73 -21.33 -5.67
N GLY A 337 -14.20 -22.33 -6.35
CA GLY A 337 -13.48 -23.43 -5.72
C GLY A 337 -12.22 -22.97 -4.98
N LEU A 338 -11.46 -22.03 -5.57
CA LEU A 338 -10.31 -21.39 -4.91
C LEU A 338 -10.75 -20.61 -3.67
N MET A 339 -11.81 -19.79 -3.76
CA MET A 339 -12.40 -19.10 -2.60
C MET A 339 -12.87 -20.07 -1.53
N ARG A 340 -13.55 -21.16 -1.92
CA ARG A 340 -13.96 -22.21 -1.00
C ARG A 340 -12.78 -22.82 -0.25
N GLY A 341 -11.70 -23.14 -0.96
CA GLY A 341 -10.47 -23.65 -0.37
C GLY A 341 -9.91 -22.69 0.67
N LEU A 342 -9.87 -21.41 0.36
CA LEU A 342 -9.42 -20.36 1.27
C LEU A 342 -10.32 -20.24 2.51
N TRP A 343 -11.65 -20.18 2.34
CA TRP A 343 -12.61 -20.03 3.42
C TRP A 343 -12.65 -21.22 4.37
N SER A 344 -12.34 -22.43 3.87
CA SER A 344 -12.26 -23.64 4.67
C SER A 344 -10.99 -23.77 5.52
N SER A 345 -10.01 -22.87 5.33
CA SER A 345 -8.75 -22.85 6.08
C SER A 345 -8.95 -22.41 7.54
N VAL A 346 -7.91 -22.57 8.36
CA VAL A 346 -7.89 -22.11 9.76
C VAL A 346 -7.49 -20.65 9.93
N ALA A 347 -7.18 -19.94 8.85
CA ALA A 347 -6.77 -18.53 8.90
C ALA A 347 -7.82 -17.67 9.62
N GLU A 348 -7.37 -16.78 10.49
CA GLU A 348 -8.24 -15.88 11.26
C GLU A 348 -9.05 -14.95 10.34
N LEU A 349 -8.43 -14.43 9.31
CA LEU A 349 -9.05 -13.59 8.29
C LEU A 349 -8.77 -14.13 6.90
N THR A 350 -9.75 -14.06 6.01
CA THR A 350 -9.59 -14.37 4.59
C THR A 350 -10.00 -13.18 3.74
N VAL A 351 -9.18 -12.83 2.77
CA VAL A 351 -9.41 -11.71 1.84
C VAL A 351 -9.46 -12.25 0.42
N VAL A 352 -10.45 -11.83 -0.34
CA VAL A 352 -10.61 -12.16 -1.77
C VAL A 352 -10.71 -10.89 -2.59
N GLN A 353 -10.17 -10.90 -3.80
CA GLN A 353 -10.31 -9.77 -4.72
C GLN A 353 -11.77 -9.63 -5.16
N ALA A 354 -12.24 -8.40 -5.36
CA ALA A 354 -13.56 -8.14 -5.92
C ALA A 354 -13.72 -8.78 -7.32
N GLN A 355 -12.64 -8.83 -8.09
CA GLN A 355 -12.58 -9.48 -9.39
C GLN A 355 -12.82 -10.99 -9.29
N ASP A 356 -12.34 -11.64 -8.23
CA ASP A 356 -12.53 -13.07 -8.00
C ASP A 356 -14.00 -13.39 -7.70
N LEU A 357 -14.68 -12.55 -6.93
CA LEU A 357 -16.12 -12.68 -6.70
C LEU A 357 -16.92 -12.61 -8.01
N LEU A 358 -16.45 -11.80 -8.96
CA LEU A 358 -17.08 -11.59 -10.26
C LEU A 358 -16.61 -12.59 -11.33
N GLY A 359 -15.60 -13.43 -11.04
CA GLY A 359 -15.04 -14.39 -11.98
C GLY A 359 -14.31 -13.77 -13.18
N LEU A 360 -13.71 -12.59 -12.99
CA LEU A 360 -13.03 -11.84 -14.05
C LEU A 360 -11.61 -12.34 -14.27
N GLY A 361 -11.15 -12.30 -15.52
CA GLY A 361 -9.81 -12.72 -15.93
C GLY A 361 -8.73 -11.66 -15.74
N SER A 362 -7.54 -11.94 -16.29
CA SER A 362 -6.33 -11.08 -16.17
C SER A 362 -6.51 -9.67 -16.70
N GLU A 363 -7.48 -9.42 -17.56
CA GLU A 363 -7.83 -8.06 -18.05
C GLU A 363 -8.30 -7.12 -16.94
N SER A 364 -8.73 -7.71 -15.81
CA SER A 364 -9.20 -7.00 -14.62
C SER A 364 -8.18 -6.95 -13.49
N ARG A 365 -6.96 -7.49 -13.70
CA ARG A 365 -5.88 -7.45 -12.72
C ARG A 365 -5.59 -6.02 -12.28
N MET A 366 -5.40 -5.81 -10.96
CA MET A 366 -5.24 -4.48 -10.39
C MET A 366 -3.84 -3.93 -10.64
N ASN A 367 -2.82 -4.72 -10.34
CA ASN A 367 -1.42 -4.31 -10.45
C ASN A 367 -0.53 -5.43 -10.98
N THR A 368 0.39 -5.09 -11.87
CA THR A 368 1.47 -5.98 -12.31
C THR A 368 2.79 -5.35 -11.88
N PRO A 369 3.49 -5.94 -10.88
CA PRO A 369 4.75 -5.41 -10.39
C PRO A 369 5.76 -5.15 -11.52
N SER A 370 6.58 -4.12 -11.37
CA SER A 370 7.59 -3.67 -12.34
C SER A 370 7.04 -3.19 -13.69
N THR A 371 5.74 -2.85 -13.78
CA THR A 371 5.11 -2.22 -14.96
C THR A 371 4.47 -0.89 -14.59
N MET A 372 4.21 -0.02 -15.59
CA MET A 372 3.69 1.33 -15.34
C MET A 372 2.38 1.68 -16.07
N GLU A 373 1.97 0.93 -17.12
CA GLU A 373 1.00 1.45 -18.08
C GLU A 373 -0.48 1.18 -17.75
N THR A 374 -0.81 0.07 -17.09
CA THR A 374 -2.20 -0.39 -16.93
C THR A 374 -2.63 -0.60 -15.48
N ASN A 375 -1.77 -0.31 -14.52
CA ASN A 375 -1.99 -0.57 -13.09
C ASN A 375 -3.03 0.37 -12.50
N TRP A 376 -3.81 -0.13 -11.53
CA TRP A 376 -4.79 0.62 -10.73
C TRP A 376 -5.91 1.27 -11.54
N GLN A 377 -6.20 0.74 -12.73
CA GLN A 377 -7.23 1.30 -13.62
C GLN A 377 -8.56 0.58 -13.54
N TRP A 378 -8.58 -0.72 -13.18
CA TRP A 378 -9.83 -1.47 -13.13
C TRP A 378 -10.83 -0.88 -12.13
N ARG A 379 -12.09 -0.91 -12.51
CA ARG A 379 -13.24 -0.58 -11.66
C ARG A 379 -14.42 -1.46 -12.01
N SER A 380 -15.23 -1.79 -10.98
CA SER A 380 -16.45 -2.54 -11.19
C SER A 380 -17.49 -1.75 -11.98
N LEU A 381 -18.24 -2.43 -12.80
CA LEU A 381 -19.42 -1.86 -13.46
C LEU A 381 -20.56 -1.64 -12.44
N PRO A 382 -21.42 -0.63 -12.64
CA PRO A 382 -22.63 -0.48 -11.86
C PRO A 382 -23.49 -1.76 -11.90
N GLY A 383 -23.95 -2.24 -10.74
CA GLY A 383 -24.78 -3.44 -10.64
C GLY A 383 -24.01 -4.77 -10.70
N ALA A 384 -22.68 -4.75 -10.80
CA ALA A 384 -21.88 -5.99 -10.80
C ALA A 384 -22.02 -6.79 -9.48
N PHE A 385 -22.20 -6.12 -8.37
CA PHE A 385 -22.46 -6.73 -7.06
C PHE A 385 -23.98 -6.71 -6.80
N ASP A 386 -24.67 -7.73 -7.27
CA ASP A 386 -26.12 -7.86 -7.15
C ASP A 386 -26.52 -8.71 -5.91
N ASP A 387 -27.82 -8.76 -5.66
CA ASP A 387 -28.38 -9.52 -4.53
C ASP A 387 -28.14 -11.03 -4.65
N GLN A 388 -28.03 -11.58 -5.86
CA GLN A 388 -27.76 -13.01 -6.06
C GLN A 388 -26.33 -13.35 -5.63
N LEU A 389 -25.36 -12.52 -6.03
CA LEU A 389 -23.97 -12.65 -5.60
C LEU A 389 -23.86 -12.46 -4.09
N ALA A 390 -24.52 -11.46 -3.52
CA ALA A 390 -24.54 -11.22 -2.08
C ALA A 390 -25.08 -12.40 -1.30
N GLN A 391 -26.20 -13.01 -1.74
CA GLN A 391 -26.77 -14.19 -1.10
C GLN A 391 -25.88 -15.44 -1.24
N LYS A 392 -25.23 -15.62 -2.41
CA LYS A 392 -24.30 -16.72 -2.62
C LYS A 392 -23.11 -16.61 -1.68
N LEU A 393 -22.55 -15.39 -1.56
CA LEU A 393 -21.44 -15.10 -0.65
C LEU A 393 -21.85 -15.33 0.80
N TYR A 394 -22.99 -14.77 1.24
CA TYR A 394 -23.52 -14.94 2.60
C TYR A 394 -23.63 -16.43 2.98
N ARG A 395 -24.26 -17.25 2.14
CA ARG A 395 -24.40 -18.71 2.40
C ARG A 395 -23.04 -19.41 2.52
N SER A 396 -22.03 -18.96 1.74
CA SER A 396 -20.69 -19.50 1.84
C SER A 396 -20.02 -19.08 3.13
N MET A 397 -20.15 -17.81 3.53
CA MET A 397 -19.56 -17.29 4.78
C MET A 397 -20.14 -17.99 6.02
N VAL A 398 -21.45 -18.21 6.07
CA VAL A 398 -22.11 -18.99 7.15
C VAL A 398 -21.61 -20.44 7.15
N ARG A 399 -21.57 -21.09 5.97
CA ARG A 399 -21.13 -22.50 5.85
C ARG A 399 -19.71 -22.73 6.39
N TYR A 400 -18.81 -21.78 6.17
CA TYR A 400 -17.41 -21.90 6.60
C TYR A 400 -17.12 -21.16 7.91
N GLY A 401 -18.17 -20.72 8.63
CA GLY A 401 -18.03 -20.08 9.94
C GLY A 401 -17.30 -18.72 9.89
N ARG A 402 -17.34 -18.04 8.73
CA ARG A 402 -16.69 -16.74 8.54
C ARG A 402 -17.51 -15.57 9.05
N ILE A 403 -18.82 -15.76 9.20
CA ILE A 403 -19.75 -14.85 9.88
C ILE A 403 -20.65 -15.66 10.81
N LYS A 404 -21.16 -15.02 11.85
CA LYS A 404 -22.19 -15.59 12.73
C LYS A 404 -23.56 -15.42 12.07
N GLU A 405 -24.46 -16.38 12.27
CA GLU A 405 -25.88 -16.28 11.89
C GLU A 405 -26.58 -15.16 12.66
#